data_e77f9a67ebe2d9e4fa7dca5193a9c390
#
_entry.id   e77f9a67ebe2d9e4fa7dca5193a9c390
#
_cell.length_a   1.000
_cell.length_b   1.000
_cell.length_c   1.000
_cell.angle_alpha   90.00
_cell.angle_beta   90.00
_cell.angle_gamma   90.00
#
_symmetry.space_group_name_H-M   'P 1'
#
loop_
_entity.id
_entity.type
_entity.pdbx_description
1 polymer ?
#
loop_
_entity_poly.entity_id
_entity_poly.type
_entity_poly.pdbx_seq_one_letter_code
_entity_poly.pdbx_strand_id
1 'polypeptide(L)'
;MLATAVLVALGVSGLHPYDRATWLMEVAPILIVAPLLILTYRRFPLSTVLYVLIAVHAVILMVGGAYTYAHVPVGFWLQDVLGTTRNPYDKIGHFAQGFVPALAAREILLRSQYLTSRPMAAFLSICVALAISACYEMIEWGSALAMGQGADEFLGTQGDMWDTQSDMFFALIGAVVAMLVMTRLQDRQIAILAKDLPTGSR
;
A
#
# COMPACT_ATOMS: atom_id res chain seq x y z
N MET A 1 8.75 12.07 14.42
CA MET A 1 9.87 11.92 13.48
C MET A 1 9.47 11.18 12.20
N LEU A 2 8.91 9.95 12.24
CA LEU A 2 8.54 9.19 11.02
C LEU A 2 7.54 9.95 10.13
N ALA A 3 6.44 10.46 10.70
CA ALA A 3 5.44 11.23 9.97
C ALA A 3 6.02 12.48 9.29
N THR A 4 6.90 13.19 9.98
CA THR A 4 7.58 14.38 9.42
C THR A 4 8.45 13.99 8.22
N ALA A 5 9.19 12.89 8.32
CA ALA A 5 10.02 12.39 7.23
C ALA A 5 9.17 12.02 5.99
N VAL A 6 8.04 11.34 6.20
CA VAL A 6 7.09 10.99 5.12
C VAL A 6 6.51 12.26 4.47
N LEU A 7 6.10 13.26 5.25
CA LEU A 7 5.56 14.51 4.71
C LEU A 7 6.60 15.32 3.93
N VAL A 8 7.84 15.37 4.39
CA VAL A 8 8.94 16.00 3.65
C VAL A 8 9.20 15.27 2.35
N ALA A 9 9.28 13.92 2.38
CA ALA A 9 9.46 13.12 1.19
C ALA A 9 8.31 13.30 0.19
N LEU A 10 7.06 13.38 0.68
CA LEU A 10 5.88 13.66 -0.16
C LEU A 10 6.01 15.02 -0.86
N GLY A 11 6.39 16.06 -0.13
CA GLY A 11 6.63 17.38 -0.73
C GLY A 11 7.73 17.36 -1.79
N VAL A 12 8.84 16.68 -1.51
CA VAL A 12 9.96 16.55 -2.46
C VAL A 12 9.54 15.77 -3.72
N SER A 13 8.80 14.66 -3.58
CA SER A 13 8.35 13.84 -4.72
C SER A 13 7.44 14.61 -5.69
N GLY A 14 6.70 15.61 -5.17
CA GLY A 14 5.78 16.44 -5.95
C GLY A 14 6.42 17.68 -6.61
N LEU A 15 7.72 17.96 -6.38
CA LEU A 15 8.35 19.16 -6.95
C LEU A 15 8.46 19.08 -8.47
N HIS A 16 8.91 17.94 -9.00
CA HIS A 16 9.13 17.72 -10.42
C HIS A 16 8.74 16.28 -10.83
N PRO A 17 7.45 15.88 -10.65
CA PRO A 17 7.02 14.57 -11.11
C PRO A 17 7.01 14.52 -12.64
N TYR A 18 7.15 13.33 -13.18
CA TYR A 18 7.09 13.08 -14.62
C TYR A 18 5.75 13.51 -15.22
N ASP A 19 4.66 13.14 -14.55
CA ASP A 19 3.29 13.61 -14.80
C ASP A 19 2.60 13.96 -13.47
N ARG A 20 1.98 15.14 -13.41
CA ARG A 20 1.35 15.63 -12.16
C ARG A 20 0.04 14.93 -11.84
N ALA A 21 -0.74 14.54 -12.85
CA ALA A 21 -2.02 13.87 -12.64
C ALA A 21 -1.77 12.46 -12.11
N THR A 22 -0.86 11.71 -12.74
CA THR A 22 -0.41 10.41 -12.30
C THR A 22 0.16 10.48 -10.88
N TRP A 23 1.07 11.44 -10.61
CA TRP A 23 1.61 11.61 -9.26
C TRP A 23 0.53 11.82 -8.20
N LEU A 24 -0.45 12.68 -8.48
CA LEU A 24 -1.54 12.95 -7.53
C LEU A 24 -2.37 11.70 -7.23
N MET A 25 -2.67 10.90 -8.24
CA MET A 25 -3.41 9.66 -8.07
C MET A 25 -2.62 8.63 -7.28
N GLU A 26 -1.34 8.48 -7.58
CA GLU A 26 -0.46 7.54 -6.90
C GLU A 26 -0.21 7.88 -5.42
N VAL A 27 -0.16 9.16 -5.08
CA VAL A 27 -0.01 9.59 -3.69
C VAL A 27 -1.36 9.77 -2.96
N ALA A 28 -2.50 9.65 -3.65
CA ALA A 28 -3.82 9.80 -3.03
C ALA A 28 -4.04 8.88 -1.81
N PRO A 29 -3.60 7.61 -1.81
CA PRO A 29 -3.65 6.78 -0.61
C PRO A 29 -2.91 7.39 0.59
N ILE A 30 -1.78 8.05 0.36
CA ILE A 30 -1.01 8.72 1.42
C ILE A 30 -1.80 9.92 1.96
N LEU A 31 -2.41 10.70 1.06
CA LEU A 31 -3.20 11.89 1.42
C LEU A 31 -4.46 11.52 2.21
N ILE A 32 -4.99 10.31 2.03
CA ILE A 32 -6.14 9.79 2.77
C ILE A 32 -5.69 9.16 4.09
N VAL A 33 -4.69 8.29 4.05
CA VAL A 33 -4.29 7.47 5.21
C VAL A 33 -3.54 8.30 6.26
N ALA A 34 -2.68 9.24 5.86
CA ALA A 34 -1.89 10.01 6.83
C ALA A 34 -2.78 10.84 7.78
N PRO A 35 -3.79 11.61 7.33
CA PRO A 35 -4.73 12.28 8.23
C PRO A 35 -5.49 11.30 9.12
N LEU A 36 -5.96 10.17 8.60
CA LEU A 36 -6.65 9.15 9.39
C LEU A 36 -5.76 8.63 10.52
N LEU A 37 -4.50 8.32 10.24
CA LEU A 37 -3.54 7.87 11.25
C LEU A 37 -3.28 8.94 12.32
N ILE A 38 -3.17 10.21 11.94
CA ILE A 38 -2.99 11.32 12.88
C ILE A 38 -4.22 11.46 13.77
N LEU A 39 -5.43 11.45 13.20
CA LEU A 39 -6.68 11.62 13.94
C LEU A 39 -6.97 10.46 14.89
N THR A 40 -6.61 9.24 14.48
CA THR A 40 -6.87 8.02 15.26
C THR A 40 -5.75 7.68 16.25
N TYR A 41 -4.57 8.28 16.11
CA TYR A 41 -3.37 7.94 16.89
C TYR A 41 -3.60 7.85 18.40
N ARG A 42 -4.34 8.80 18.99
CA ARG A 42 -4.59 8.83 20.44
C ARG A 42 -5.61 7.79 20.90
N ARG A 43 -6.54 7.39 20.00
CA ARG A 43 -7.62 6.46 20.33
C ARG A 43 -7.29 5.01 19.97
N PHE A 44 -6.55 4.84 18.88
CA PHE A 44 -6.18 3.55 18.34
C PHE A 44 -4.78 3.60 17.72
N PRO A 45 -3.72 3.71 18.56
CA PRO A 45 -2.36 3.66 18.05
C PRO A 45 -2.09 2.29 17.43
N LEU A 46 -1.52 2.26 16.23
CA LEU A 46 -1.13 1.03 15.57
C LEU A 46 0.20 0.49 16.13
N SER A 47 0.51 -0.76 15.85
CA SER A 47 1.80 -1.33 16.18
C SER A 47 2.94 -0.60 15.45
N THR A 48 4.10 -0.53 16.10
CA THR A 48 5.28 0.17 15.53
C THR A 48 5.68 -0.41 14.19
N VAL A 49 5.65 -1.75 14.06
CA VAL A 49 5.96 -2.41 12.78
C VAL A 49 5.01 -1.96 11.68
N LEU A 50 3.73 -1.78 11.99
CA LEU A 50 2.75 -1.35 11.00
C LEU A 50 2.98 0.10 10.57
N TYR A 51 3.30 1.03 11.49
CA TYR A 51 3.69 2.39 11.12
C TYR A 51 4.92 2.43 10.22
N VAL A 52 5.93 1.61 10.49
CA VAL A 52 7.13 1.53 9.65
C VAL A 52 6.78 1.00 8.26
N LEU A 53 5.98 -0.06 8.18
CA LEU A 53 5.55 -0.63 6.90
C LEU A 53 4.68 0.33 6.08
N ILE A 54 3.78 1.08 6.72
CA ILE A 54 3.00 2.14 6.08
C ILE A 54 3.93 3.23 5.52
N ALA A 55 4.96 3.62 6.26
CA ALA A 55 5.93 4.61 5.77
C ALA A 55 6.76 4.07 4.59
N VAL A 56 7.18 2.80 4.62
CA VAL A 56 7.87 2.15 3.49
C VAL A 56 6.95 2.11 2.26
N HIS A 57 5.70 1.70 2.44
CA HIS A 57 4.71 1.70 1.35
C HIS A 57 4.50 3.10 0.79
N ALA A 58 4.39 4.12 1.64
CA ALA A 58 4.28 5.51 1.20
C ALA A 58 5.50 5.93 0.35
N VAL A 59 6.72 5.51 0.70
CA VAL A 59 7.92 5.78 -0.11
C VAL A 59 7.83 5.09 -1.47
N ILE A 60 7.35 3.84 -1.52
CA ILE A 60 7.16 3.11 -2.78
C ILE A 60 6.19 3.87 -3.69
N LEU A 61 5.04 4.31 -3.16
CA LEU A 61 4.05 5.10 -3.90
C LEU A 61 4.61 6.46 -4.37
N MET A 62 5.34 7.18 -3.51
CA MET A 62 5.95 8.46 -3.86
C MET A 62 6.97 8.33 -4.98
N VAL A 63 7.79 7.28 -4.96
CA VAL A 63 8.77 7.01 -6.01
C VAL A 63 8.04 6.57 -7.28
N GLY A 64 7.07 5.66 -7.19
CA GLY A 64 6.23 5.24 -8.32
C GLY A 64 5.56 6.44 -8.99
N GLY A 65 4.85 7.26 -8.24
CA GLY A 65 4.16 8.43 -8.76
C GLY A 65 5.09 9.49 -9.35
N ALA A 66 6.26 9.73 -8.73
CA ALA A 66 7.22 10.70 -9.26
C ALA A 66 7.76 10.31 -10.65
N TYR A 67 7.86 9.00 -10.95
CA TYR A 67 8.40 8.43 -12.19
C TYR A 67 7.36 7.66 -13.02
N THR A 68 6.06 7.79 -12.73
CA THR A 68 4.96 7.06 -13.39
C THR A 68 5.15 5.53 -13.44
N TYR A 69 5.73 4.95 -12.38
CA TYR A 69 6.11 3.53 -12.26
C TYR A 69 6.97 3.00 -13.42
N ALA A 70 6.54 3.22 -14.67
CA ALA A 70 7.24 2.77 -15.88
C ALA A 70 8.66 3.33 -16.04
N HIS A 71 8.96 4.46 -15.40
CA HIS A 71 10.24 5.15 -15.54
C HIS A 71 11.10 5.14 -14.28
N VAL A 72 10.75 4.34 -13.27
CA VAL A 72 11.52 4.24 -12.02
C VAL A 72 12.92 3.66 -12.31
N PRO A 73 14.00 4.37 -11.96
CA PRO A 73 15.37 3.93 -12.32
C PRO A 73 15.75 2.56 -11.78
N VAL A 74 15.41 2.26 -10.51
CA VAL A 74 15.69 0.94 -9.93
C VAL A 74 14.87 -0.17 -10.60
N GLY A 75 13.74 0.16 -11.18
CA GLY A 75 12.93 -0.78 -11.93
C GLY A 75 13.61 -1.21 -13.24
N PHE A 76 14.33 -0.33 -13.93
CA PHE A 76 15.11 -0.73 -15.10
C PHE A 76 16.25 -1.68 -14.74
N TRP A 77 16.93 -1.44 -13.62
CA TRP A 77 17.92 -2.40 -13.12
C TRP A 77 17.30 -3.77 -12.82
N LEU A 78 16.12 -3.80 -12.20
CA LEU A 78 15.38 -5.04 -11.97
C LEU A 78 14.92 -5.71 -13.27
N GLN A 79 14.49 -4.93 -14.25
CA GLN A 79 14.13 -5.40 -15.59
C GLN A 79 15.29 -6.16 -16.24
N ASP A 80 16.49 -5.59 -16.18
CA ASP A 80 17.69 -6.21 -16.74
C ASP A 80 18.06 -7.51 -16.00
N VAL A 81 18.00 -7.49 -14.66
CA VAL A 81 18.32 -8.67 -13.82
C VAL A 81 17.31 -9.81 -14.01
N LEU A 82 16.04 -9.48 -14.16
CA LEU A 82 14.94 -10.46 -14.29
C LEU A 82 14.72 -10.88 -15.75
N GLY A 83 15.31 -10.18 -16.73
CA GLY A 83 15.10 -10.42 -18.15
C GLY A 83 13.66 -10.14 -18.60
N THR A 84 12.96 -9.21 -17.94
CA THR A 84 11.59 -8.83 -18.28
C THR A 84 11.58 -7.79 -19.41
N THR A 85 10.46 -7.70 -20.14
CA THR A 85 10.31 -6.74 -21.24
C THR A 85 9.84 -5.37 -20.79
N ARG A 86 9.41 -5.24 -19.52
CA ARG A 86 8.87 -4.01 -18.94
C ARG A 86 9.47 -3.76 -17.55
N ASN A 87 9.41 -2.51 -17.12
CA ASN A 87 9.82 -2.10 -15.79
C ASN A 87 8.90 -2.74 -14.74
N PRO A 88 9.41 -3.61 -13.83
CA PRO A 88 8.57 -4.34 -12.88
C PRO A 88 8.28 -3.57 -11.58
N TYR A 89 8.61 -2.28 -11.50
CA TYR A 89 8.44 -1.51 -10.25
C TYR A 89 6.98 -1.43 -9.81
N ASP A 90 6.07 -1.40 -10.76
CA ASP A 90 4.65 -1.45 -10.54
C ASP A 90 4.22 -2.68 -9.71
N LYS A 91 4.75 -3.85 -10.03
CA LYS A 91 4.49 -5.09 -9.27
C LYS A 91 4.97 -5.01 -7.81
N ILE A 92 6.02 -4.21 -7.53
CA ILE A 92 6.46 -3.93 -6.16
C ILE A 92 5.42 -3.05 -5.45
N GLY A 93 4.87 -2.07 -6.13
CA GLY A 93 3.77 -1.23 -5.62
C GLY A 93 2.58 -2.08 -5.20
N HIS A 94 2.08 -2.93 -6.09
CA HIS A 94 0.93 -3.80 -5.84
C HIS A 94 1.22 -4.88 -4.79
N PHE A 95 2.43 -5.44 -4.75
CA PHE A 95 2.83 -6.31 -3.65
C PHE A 95 2.72 -5.58 -2.28
N ALA A 96 3.24 -4.37 -2.18
CA ALA A 96 3.14 -3.57 -0.96
C ALA A 96 1.68 -3.17 -0.64
N GLN A 97 0.86 -2.87 -1.66
CA GLN A 97 -0.57 -2.60 -1.57
C GLN A 97 -1.36 -3.81 -1.02
N GLY A 98 -0.91 -5.02 -1.28
CA GLY A 98 -1.46 -6.22 -0.63
C GLY A 98 -0.93 -6.42 0.79
N PHE A 99 0.39 -6.32 0.94
CA PHE A 99 1.10 -6.63 2.18
C PHE A 99 0.69 -5.73 3.36
N VAL A 100 0.72 -4.43 3.15
CA VAL A 100 0.53 -3.45 4.25
C VAL A 100 -0.93 -3.34 4.66
N PRO A 101 -1.91 -3.18 3.76
CA PRO A 101 -3.32 -3.17 4.12
C PRO A 101 -3.82 -4.46 4.76
N ALA A 102 -3.28 -5.62 4.37
CA ALA A 102 -3.64 -6.88 5.03
C ALA A 102 -3.24 -6.87 6.51
N LEU A 103 -2.05 -6.38 6.85
CA LEU A 103 -1.62 -6.24 8.25
C LEU A 103 -2.45 -5.19 9.01
N ALA A 104 -2.80 -4.09 8.35
CA ALA A 104 -3.66 -3.06 8.94
C ALA A 104 -5.06 -3.62 9.24
N ALA A 105 -5.68 -4.30 8.29
CA ALA A 105 -6.98 -4.95 8.47
C ALA A 105 -6.93 -5.96 9.61
N ARG A 106 -5.90 -6.83 9.64
CA ARG A 106 -5.74 -7.83 10.70
C ARG A 106 -5.62 -7.18 12.08
N GLU A 107 -4.83 -6.14 12.21
CA GLU A 107 -4.66 -5.44 13.48
C GLU A 107 -5.97 -4.83 13.96
N ILE A 108 -6.71 -4.17 13.06
CA ILE A 108 -8.02 -3.58 13.37
C ILE A 108 -9.01 -4.67 13.77
N LEU A 109 -9.15 -5.73 13.01
CA LEU A 109 -10.12 -6.82 13.28
C LEU A 109 -9.89 -7.49 14.63
N LEU A 110 -8.62 -7.76 14.98
CA LEU A 110 -8.28 -8.42 16.25
C LEU A 110 -8.39 -7.48 17.44
N ARG A 111 -7.89 -6.25 17.34
CA ARG A 111 -7.87 -5.32 18.47
C ARG A 111 -9.23 -4.69 18.75
N SER A 112 -10.07 -4.49 17.73
CA SER A 112 -11.45 -4.05 17.91
C SER A 112 -12.39 -5.19 18.35
N GLN A 113 -11.86 -6.38 18.55
CA GLN A 113 -12.62 -7.58 18.98
C GLN A 113 -13.76 -7.96 18.02
N TYR A 114 -13.72 -7.51 16.76
CA TYR A 114 -14.67 -7.97 15.74
C TYR A 114 -14.52 -9.46 15.48
N LEU A 115 -13.29 -9.98 15.63
CA LEU A 115 -12.97 -11.38 15.46
C LEU A 115 -12.05 -11.87 16.58
N THR A 116 -12.34 -13.08 17.07
CA THR A 116 -11.46 -13.81 18.01
C THR A 116 -10.61 -14.87 17.30
N SER A 117 -11.12 -15.39 16.17
CA SER A 117 -10.43 -16.41 15.37
C SER A 117 -9.30 -15.80 14.55
N ARG A 118 -8.05 -16.14 14.87
CA ARG A 118 -6.86 -15.69 14.13
C ARG A 118 -6.83 -16.17 12.67
N PRO A 119 -7.20 -17.43 12.34
CA PRO A 119 -7.28 -17.86 10.95
C PRO A 119 -8.33 -17.09 10.16
N MET A 120 -9.50 -16.81 10.75
CA MET A 120 -10.53 -16.02 10.10
C MET A 120 -10.08 -14.57 9.92
N ALA A 121 -9.39 -13.98 10.89
CA ALA A 121 -8.83 -12.65 10.76
C ALA A 121 -7.80 -12.59 9.61
N ALA A 122 -6.93 -13.60 9.48
CA ALA A 122 -5.99 -13.66 8.37
C ALA A 122 -6.69 -13.78 7.01
N PHE A 123 -7.69 -14.66 6.89
CA PHE A 123 -8.47 -14.82 5.66
C PHE A 123 -9.18 -13.51 5.26
N LEU A 124 -9.90 -12.89 6.19
CA LEU A 124 -10.61 -11.64 5.90
C LEU A 124 -9.65 -10.48 5.61
N SER A 125 -8.46 -10.46 6.22
CA SER A 125 -7.45 -9.46 5.92
C SER A 125 -6.91 -9.57 4.50
N ILE A 126 -6.75 -10.79 3.98
CA ILE A 126 -6.41 -11.03 2.57
C ILE A 126 -7.55 -10.56 1.67
N CYS A 127 -8.80 -10.88 2.02
CA CYS A 127 -9.98 -10.41 1.25
C CYS A 127 -10.06 -8.88 1.22
N VAL A 128 -9.82 -8.20 2.34
CA VAL A 128 -9.82 -6.73 2.42
C VAL A 128 -8.72 -6.14 1.54
N ALA A 129 -7.50 -6.68 1.61
CA ALA A 129 -6.39 -6.21 0.78
C ALA A 129 -6.69 -6.37 -0.72
N LEU A 130 -7.26 -7.53 -1.12
CA LEU A 130 -7.65 -7.77 -2.51
C LEU A 130 -8.79 -6.86 -2.95
N ALA A 131 -9.76 -6.58 -2.08
CA ALA A 131 -10.83 -5.61 -2.36
C ALA A 131 -10.28 -4.19 -2.56
N ILE A 132 -9.29 -3.77 -1.76
CA ILE A 132 -8.60 -2.48 -1.93
C ILE A 132 -7.90 -2.44 -3.28
N SER A 133 -7.17 -3.50 -3.65
CA SER A 133 -6.51 -3.60 -4.96
C SER A 133 -7.52 -3.49 -6.09
N ALA A 134 -8.61 -4.28 -6.05
CA ALA A 134 -9.65 -4.23 -7.08
C ALA A 134 -10.32 -2.86 -7.18
N CYS A 135 -10.55 -2.16 -6.06
CA CYS A 135 -11.08 -0.79 -6.07
C CYS A 135 -10.10 0.19 -6.72
N TYR A 136 -8.80 0.01 -6.49
CA TYR A 136 -7.77 0.85 -7.08
C TYR A 136 -7.73 0.68 -8.60
N GLU A 137 -7.75 -0.56 -9.10
CA GLU A 137 -7.85 -0.85 -10.54
C GLU A 137 -9.10 -0.22 -11.19
N MET A 138 -10.24 -0.24 -10.47
CA MET A 138 -11.45 0.42 -10.97
C MET A 138 -11.32 1.95 -11.02
N ILE A 139 -10.59 2.57 -10.09
CA ILE A 139 -10.28 4.01 -10.09
C ILE A 139 -9.37 4.33 -11.28
N GLU A 140 -8.34 3.53 -11.51
CA GLU A 140 -7.43 3.67 -12.66
C GLU A 140 -8.19 3.57 -13.97
N TRP A 141 -8.98 2.52 -14.14
CA TRP A 141 -9.83 2.34 -15.32
C TRP A 141 -10.79 3.53 -15.54
N GLY A 142 -11.48 3.99 -14.48
CA GLY A 142 -12.36 5.14 -14.53
C GLY A 142 -11.64 6.44 -14.93
N SER A 143 -10.43 6.63 -14.42
CA SER A 143 -9.58 7.78 -14.73
C SER A 143 -9.08 7.74 -16.18
N ALA A 144 -8.71 6.57 -16.67
CA ALA A 144 -8.34 6.34 -18.07
C ALA A 144 -9.49 6.68 -19.03
N LEU A 145 -10.71 6.26 -18.69
CA LEU A 145 -11.91 6.63 -19.48
C LEU A 145 -12.14 8.15 -19.49
N ALA A 146 -11.88 8.83 -18.39
CA ALA A 146 -12.07 10.28 -18.28
C ALA A 146 -11.00 11.07 -19.04
N MET A 147 -9.76 10.56 -19.11
CA MET A 147 -8.64 11.22 -19.77
C MET A 147 -8.56 10.92 -21.29
N GLY A 148 -9.21 9.87 -21.77
CA GLY A 148 -9.26 9.52 -23.19
C GLY A 148 -7.90 9.05 -23.75
N GLN A 149 -7.43 9.68 -24.84
CA GLN A 149 -6.12 9.35 -25.44
C GLN A 149 -4.99 9.79 -24.48
N GLY A 150 -4.29 8.91 -23.89
CA GLY A 150 -3.26 9.13 -22.85
C GLY A 150 -3.42 8.16 -21.69
N ALA A 151 -4.47 7.36 -21.76
CA ALA A 151 -4.76 6.34 -20.77
C ALA A 151 -3.63 5.33 -20.59
N ASP A 152 -2.97 4.92 -21.66
CA ASP A 152 -1.91 3.90 -21.64
C ASP A 152 -0.66 4.37 -20.87
N GLU A 153 -0.29 5.65 -21.03
CA GLU A 153 0.83 6.22 -20.25
C GLU A 153 0.46 6.39 -18.78
N PHE A 154 -0.79 6.77 -18.52
CA PHE A 154 -1.33 6.98 -17.19
C PHE A 154 -1.45 5.66 -16.41
N LEU A 155 -2.00 4.62 -17.02
CA LEU A 155 -2.18 3.29 -16.40
C LEU A 155 -0.85 2.57 -16.17
N GLY A 156 0.25 3.02 -16.80
CA GLY A 156 1.53 2.36 -16.68
C GLY A 156 1.57 0.94 -17.24
N THR A 157 0.57 0.57 -18.07
CA THR A 157 0.39 -0.80 -18.59
C THR A 157 1.58 -1.30 -19.41
N GLN A 158 2.36 -0.39 -20.00
CA GLN A 158 3.52 -0.72 -20.81
C GLN A 158 3.19 -1.76 -21.90
N GLY A 159 1.94 -1.79 -22.39
CA GLY A 159 1.45 -2.71 -23.42
C GLY A 159 0.99 -4.09 -22.92
N ASP A 160 0.91 -4.31 -21.61
CA ASP A 160 0.39 -5.56 -21.03
C ASP A 160 -1.14 -5.53 -20.94
N MET A 161 -1.82 -6.37 -21.72
CA MET A 161 -3.28 -6.49 -21.69
C MET A 161 -3.83 -7.14 -20.41
N TRP A 162 -2.96 -7.79 -19.61
CA TRP A 162 -3.29 -8.46 -18.36
C TRP A 162 -2.80 -7.68 -17.13
N ASP A 163 -2.50 -6.40 -17.29
CA ASP A 163 -1.90 -5.57 -16.23
C ASP A 163 -2.74 -5.58 -14.95
N THR A 164 -4.00 -5.18 -15.04
CA THR A 164 -4.97 -5.19 -13.94
C THR A 164 -5.01 -6.54 -13.19
N GLN A 165 -5.09 -7.65 -13.92
CA GLN A 165 -5.13 -8.99 -13.29
C GLN A 165 -3.80 -9.35 -12.64
N SER A 166 -2.70 -8.99 -13.26
CA SER A 166 -1.36 -9.16 -12.74
C SER A 166 -1.17 -8.36 -11.46
N ASP A 167 -1.65 -7.12 -11.40
CA ASP A 167 -1.54 -6.23 -10.25
C ASP A 167 -2.33 -6.73 -9.06
N MET A 168 -3.58 -7.13 -9.28
CA MET A 168 -4.39 -7.82 -8.26
C MET A 168 -3.71 -9.11 -7.77
N PHE A 169 -3.04 -9.87 -8.66
CA PHE A 169 -2.31 -11.07 -8.29
C PHE A 169 -1.09 -10.77 -7.42
N PHE A 170 -0.31 -9.74 -7.73
CA PHE A 170 0.81 -9.32 -6.88
C PHE A 170 0.32 -8.78 -5.53
N ALA A 171 -0.81 -8.08 -5.48
CA ALA A 171 -1.44 -7.69 -4.22
C ALA A 171 -1.89 -8.91 -3.40
N LEU A 172 -2.46 -9.93 -4.03
CA LEU A 172 -2.80 -11.19 -3.36
C LEU A 172 -1.56 -11.87 -2.78
N ILE A 173 -0.48 -11.97 -3.56
CA ILE A 173 0.80 -12.53 -3.08
C ILE A 173 1.29 -11.73 -1.87
N GLY A 174 1.32 -10.40 -1.95
CA GLY A 174 1.72 -9.53 -0.86
C GLY A 174 0.92 -9.77 0.42
N ALA A 175 -0.40 -9.87 0.30
CA ALA A 175 -1.29 -10.13 1.43
C ALA A 175 -1.04 -11.52 2.07
N VAL A 176 -0.88 -12.55 1.26
CA VAL A 176 -0.58 -13.91 1.73
C VAL A 176 0.78 -13.95 2.42
N VAL A 177 1.83 -13.37 1.80
CA VAL A 177 3.17 -13.30 2.39
C VAL A 177 3.14 -12.54 3.72
N ALA A 178 2.41 -11.43 3.82
CA ALA A 178 2.24 -10.69 5.07
C ALA A 178 1.68 -11.59 6.19
N MET A 179 0.66 -12.40 5.88
CA MET A 179 0.08 -13.33 6.85
C MET A 179 1.03 -14.46 7.25
N LEU A 180 1.88 -14.91 6.34
CA LEU A 180 2.84 -15.99 6.63
C LEU A 180 4.04 -15.51 7.46
N VAL A 181 4.57 -14.31 7.15
CA VAL A 181 5.87 -13.89 7.72
C VAL A 181 5.74 -12.91 8.87
N MET A 182 4.68 -12.07 8.93
CA MET A 182 4.61 -10.95 9.88
C MET A 182 3.68 -11.20 11.07
N THR A 183 2.80 -12.19 11.02
CA THR A 183 1.76 -12.38 12.05
C THR A 183 2.34 -12.57 13.45
N ARG A 184 3.44 -13.32 13.60
CA ARG A 184 4.09 -13.53 14.90
C ARG A 184 4.66 -12.24 15.51
N LEU A 185 5.30 -11.41 14.68
CA LEU A 185 5.86 -10.14 15.11
C LEU A 185 4.74 -9.16 15.47
N GLN A 186 3.71 -9.07 14.62
CA GLN A 186 2.55 -8.23 14.85
C GLN A 186 1.81 -8.63 16.14
N ASP A 187 1.60 -9.92 16.38
CA ASP A 187 0.94 -10.42 17.60
C ASP A 187 1.70 -10.02 18.87
N ARG A 188 3.04 -10.09 18.84
CA ARG A 188 3.86 -9.64 19.97
C ARG A 188 3.66 -8.14 20.25
N GLN A 189 3.63 -7.32 19.21
CA GLN A 189 3.45 -5.88 19.37
C GLN A 189 2.04 -5.50 19.80
N ILE A 190 1.02 -6.18 19.28
CA ILE A 190 -0.37 -6.01 19.72
C ILE A 190 -0.49 -6.35 21.23
N ALA A 191 0.17 -7.41 21.69
CA ALA A 191 0.16 -7.78 23.10
C ALA A 191 0.85 -6.74 24.00
N ILE A 192 1.91 -6.08 23.52
CA ILE A 192 2.55 -4.96 24.23
C ILE A 192 1.59 -3.78 24.32
N LEU A 193 1.01 -3.35 23.19
CA LEU A 193 0.05 -2.24 23.16
C LEU A 193 -1.15 -2.46 24.07
N ALA A 194 -1.62 -3.71 24.19
CA ALA A 194 -2.75 -4.04 25.06
C ALA A 194 -2.42 -3.87 26.56
N LYS A 195 -1.14 -3.95 26.96
CA LYS A 195 -0.69 -3.72 28.33
C LYS A 195 -0.53 -2.23 28.66
N ASP A 196 -0.15 -1.44 27.66
CA ASP A 196 0.16 -0.01 27.83
C ASP A 196 -1.08 0.88 27.77
N LEU A 197 -2.20 0.37 27.25
CA LEU A 197 -3.46 1.12 27.21
C LEU A 197 -4.19 0.98 28.56
N PRO A 198 -4.60 2.09 29.19
CA PRO A 198 -5.36 2.06 30.44
C PRO A 198 -6.68 1.29 30.26
N THR A 199 -7.00 0.42 31.21
CA THR A 199 -8.17 -0.48 31.25
C THR A 199 -9.53 0.25 31.30
N GLY A 200 -9.59 1.55 31.01
CA GLY A 200 -10.77 2.42 31.19
C GLY A 200 -11.35 3.06 29.92
N SER A 201 -10.87 2.75 28.71
CA SER A 201 -11.37 3.36 27.47
C SER A 201 -12.14 2.37 26.57
N ARG A 202 -13.01 1.58 27.17
CA ARG A 202 -13.98 0.73 26.44
C ARG A 202 -15.32 1.44 26.29
#